data_cb1444da73a86c410079e63d8c1fe324
#
_entry.id   cb1444da73a86c410079e63d8c1fe324
#
_cell.length_a   1.000
_cell.length_b   1.000
_cell.length_c   1.000
_cell.angle_alpha   90.00
_cell.angle_beta   90.00
_cell.angle_gamma   90.00
#
_symmetry.space_group_name_H-M   'P 1'
#
loop_
_entity.id
_entity.type
_entity.pdbx_description
1 polymer ?
#
loop_
_entity_poly.entity_id
_entity_poly.type
_entity_poly.pdbx_seq_one_letter_code
_entity_poly.pdbx_strand_id
1 'polypeptide(L)'
;MSTINNTRDIKNVMVRKASGEEEKFSTKKLIASLERAGADFDVIDHIVNDVHSWIFDGVTTRKIYDRAFSLLRSNKFATASRYGLKKAILEMGPTGYPFEHLISRVMELGGYSTQTGIVVDGFCVTHEVDVIATKNKQQVLVECKYGQSAGRVVSVKVPLYIHSRVNDIIRKRQTLPEFEGFSFQGCIATNTRFTTDAIDYAKCNNMWLLAWDYPVGQGLKDIIDRERIYPITVLNNLNKAQKQQLMEVGVVVCRQIHAEPKVLDSLQLTSRKLSALLNEVKNICG
;
A
#
# COMPACT_ATOMS: atom_id res chain seq x y z
N MET A 1 32.57 -18.15 -26.32
CA MET A 1 33.56 -17.28 -25.67
C MET A 1 33.51 -15.94 -26.36
N SER A 2 32.89 -14.96 -25.76
CA SER A 2 32.97 -13.57 -26.21
C SER A 2 32.77 -12.71 -24.96
N THR A 3 33.88 -12.31 -24.40
CA THR A 3 34.08 -11.49 -23.24
C THR A 3 33.69 -10.06 -23.61
N ILE A 4 32.54 -9.55 -23.14
CA ILE A 4 32.22 -8.13 -23.20
C ILE A 4 32.82 -7.48 -21.95
N ASN A 5 34.10 -7.07 -22.08
CA ASN A 5 34.72 -6.09 -21.18
C ASN A 5 34.18 -4.71 -21.51
N ASN A 6 33.18 -4.26 -20.77
CA ASN A 6 32.87 -2.84 -20.63
C ASN A 6 32.30 -2.57 -19.23
N THR A 7 33.08 -2.95 -18.22
CA THR A 7 32.83 -2.55 -16.83
C THR A 7 33.22 -1.07 -16.68
N ARG A 8 32.32 -0.14 -17.03
CA ARG A 8 32.37 1.20 -16.43
C ARG A 8 32.41 0.99 -14.92
N ASP A 9 33.27 1.72 -14.24
CA ASP A 9 33.43 1.62 -12.78
C ASP A 9 32.17 2.16 -12.08
N ILE A 10 31.09 1.34 -12.04
CA ILE A 10 29.76 1.66 -11.49
C ILE A 10 29.82 1.76 -9.98
N LYS A 11 30.93 1.32 -9.35
CA LYS A 11 31.08 1.26 -7.90
C LYS A 11 31.02 2.61 -7.21
N ASN A 12 31.15 3.72 -7.93
CA ASN A 12 31.21 5.05 -7.36
C ASN A 12 30.12 6.03 -7.86
N VAL A 13 29.18 5.59 -8.70
CA VAL A 13 28.09 6.45 -9.18
C VAL A 13 27.22 6.92 -8.03
N MET A 14 27.06 8.24 -7.87
CA MET A 14 26.18 8.87 -6.89
C MET A 14 24.77 9.02 -7.47
N VAL A 15 23.76 8.60 -6.72
CA VAL A 15 22.34 8.72 -7.09
C VAL A 15 21.61 9.60 -6.10
N ARG A 16 20.66 10.41 -6.59
CA ARG A 16 19.89 11.33 -5.76
C ARG A 16 18.52 10.72 -5.42
N LYS A 17 18.22 10.63 -4.12
CA LYS A 17 16.91 10.20 -3.61
C LYS A 17 15.84 11.28 -3.81
N ALA A 18 14.57 10.89 -3.64
CA ALA A 18 13.45 11.82 -3.62
C ALA A 18 13.52 12.84 -2.44
N SER A 19 14.24 12.48 -1.37
CA SER A 19 14.53 13.37 -0.23
C SER A 19 15.58 14.47 -0.55
N GLY A 20 16.24 14.38 -1.71
CA GLY A 20 17.38 15.23 -2.07
C GLY A 20 18.73 14.69 -1.59
N GLU A 21 18.75 13.67 -0.75
CA GLU A 21 19.97 13.01 -0.28
C GLU A 21 20.68 12.25 -1.40
N GLU A 22 22.00 12.31 -1.44
CA GLU A 22 22.82 11.55 -2.37
C GLU A 22 23.38 10.29 -1.68
N GLU A 23 23.35 9.16 -2.37
CA GLU A 23 23.97 7.93 -1.94
C GLU A 23 24.65 7.21 -3.11
N LYS A 24 25.61 6.32 -2.82
CA LYS A 24 26.21 5.47 -3.85
C LYS A 24 25.16 4.51 -4.40
N PHE A 25 25.14 4.38 -5.73
CA PHE A 25 24.31 3.37 -6.39
C PHE A 25 24.67 1.97 -5.91
N SER A 26 23.68 1.16 -5.63
CA SER A 26 23.88 -0.21 -5.18
C SER A 26 23.11 -1.18 -6.07
N THR A 27 23.83 -1.90 -6.93
CA THR A 27 23.29 -3.01 -7.72
C THR A 27 22.59 -4.04 -6.84
N LYS A 28 23.13 -4.33 -5.63
CA LYS A 28 22.51 -5.25 -4.68
C LYS A 28 21.12 -4.79 -4.25
N LYS A 29 20.93 -3.49 -4.02
CA LYS A 29 19.59 -2.94 -3.67
C LYS A 29 18.62 -3.07 -4.84
N LEU A 30 19.06 -2.85 -6.08
CA LEU A 30 18.26 -3.03 -7.28
C LEU A 30 17.84 -4.49 -7.45
N ILE A 31 18.79 -5.43 -7.43
CA ILE A 31 18.53 -6.86 -7.51
C ILE A 31 17.52 -7.29 -6.44
N ALA A 32 17.78 -6.98 -5.17
CA ALA A 32 16.87 -7.34 -4.08
C ALA A 32 15.46 -6.75 -4.22
N SER A 33 15.30 -5.61 -4.90
CA SER A 33 13.97 -5.05 -5.17
C SER A 33 13.24 -5.78 -6.30
N LEU A 34 13.97 -6.24 -7.31
CA LEU A 34 13.45 -7.03 -8.43
C LEU A 34 13.09 -8.46 -8.00
N GLU A 35 13.95 -9.10 -7.19
CA GLU A 35 13.67 -10.41 -6.58
C GLU A 35 12.41 -10.39 -5.73
N ARG A 36 12.24 -9.38 -4.86
CA ARG A 36 11.00 -9.19 -4.06
C ARG A 36 9.77 -9.01 -4.92
N ALA A 37 9.90 -8.45 -6.11
CA ALA A 37 8.81 -8.35 -7.07
C ALA A 37 8.52 -9.68 -7.78
N GLY A 38 9.35 -10.71 -7.57
CA GLY A 38 9.22 -12.01 -8.22
C GLY A 38 9.70 -12.02 -9.68
N ALA A 39 10.70 -11.19 -10.01
CA ALA A 39 11.34 -11.23 -11.31
C ALA A 39 12.24 -12.48 -11.43
N ASP A 40 12.21 -13.13 -12.59
CA ASP A 40 13.08 -14.26 -12.90
C ASP A 40 14.52 -13.76 -13.08
N PHE A 41 15.50 -14.65 -12.87
CA PHE A 41 16.92 -14.33 -12.92
C PHE A 41 17.33 -13.64 -14.24
N ASP A 42 16.90 -14.17 -15.39
CA ASP A 42 17.24 -13.60 -16.71
C ASP A 42 16.70 -12.17 -16.88
N VAL A 43 15.51 -11.90 -16.33
CA VAL A 43 14.89 -10.57 -16.34
C VAL A 43 15.66 -9.61 -15.45
N ILE A 44 16.10 -10.08 -14.27
CA ILE A 44 16.92 -9.29 -13.33
C ILE A 44 18.24 -8.92 -14.00
N ASP A 45 18.93 -9.90 -14.59
CA ASP A 45 20.21 -9.69 -15.26
C ASP A 45 20.08 -8.68 -16.41
N HIS A 46 19.04 -8.85 -17.25
CA HIS A 46 18.75 -7.90 -18.33
C HIS A 46 18.53 -6.48 -17.81
N ILE A 47 17.73 -6.29 -16.74
CA ILE A 47 17.45 -4.96 -16.17
C ILE A 47 18.70 -4.37 -15.54
N VAL A 48 19.50 -5.15 -14.84
CA VAL A 48 20.73 -4.69 -14.21
C VAL A 48 21.72 -4.24 -15.29
N ASN A 49 21.89 -5.02 -16.35
CA ASN A 49 22.79 -4.68 -17.47
C ASN A 49 22.29 -3.41 -18.19
N ASP A 50 20.97 -3.27 -18.44
CA ASP A 50 20.41 -2.05 -19.01
C ASP A 50 20.69 -0.83 -18.13
N VAL A 51 20.42 -0.90 -16.81
CA VAL A 51 20.69 0.21 -15.88
C VAL A 51 22.18 0.56 -15.85
N HIS A 52 23.06 -0.41 -15.83
CA HIS A 52 24.49 -0.21 -15.86
C HIS A 52 24.98 0.48 -17.13
N SER A 53 24.31 0.30 -18.26
CA SER A 53 24.70 0.88 -19.54
C SER A 53 24.52 2.39 -19.61
N TRP A 54 23.56 2.96 -18.86
CA TRP A 54 23.20 4.38 -18.96
C TRP A 54 23.31 5.16 -17.64
N ILE A 55 23.54 4.51 -16.50
CA ILE A 55 23.62 5.18 -15.19
C ILE A 55 24.78 6.20 -15.16
N PHE A 56 24.55 7.36 -14.53
CA PHE A 56 25.52 8.46 -14.41
C PHE A 56 25.33 9.21 -13.07
N ASP A 57 26.35 9.96 -12.65
CA ASP A 57 26.30 10.74 -11.42
C ASP A 57 25.16 11.74 -11.38
N GLY A 58 24.45 11.78 -10.26
CA GLY A 58 23.29 12.65 -10.05
C GLY A 58 21.98 12.13 -10.65
N VAL A 59 21.97 10.93 -11.28
CA VAL A 59 20.71 10.32 -11.73
C VAL A 59 19.80 10.08 -10.52
N THR A 60 18.51 10.34 -10.69
CA THR A 60 17.56 10.12 -9.60
C THR A 60 17.19 8.65 -9.46
N THR A 61 17.01 8.19 -8.21
CA THR A 61 16.48 6.84 -7.94
C THR A 61 15.14 6.61 -8.62
N ARG A 62 14.36 7.67 -8.85
CA ARG A 62 13.10 7.62 -9.60
C ARG A 62 13.31 7.21 -11.07
N LYS A 63 14.30 7.79 -11.76
CA LYS A 63 14.60 7.41 -13.16
C LYS A 63 15.02 5.95 -13.28
N ILE A 64 15.84 5.46 -12.32
CA ILE A 64 16.26 4.06 -12.27
C ILE A 64 15.03 3.16 -12.07
N TYR A 65 14.16 3.53 -11.14
CA TYR A 65 12.91 2.83 -10.88
C TYR A 65 11.99 2.79 -12.12
N ASP A 66 11.73 3.94 -12.75
CA ASP A 66 10.82 4.05 -13.91
C ASP A 66 11.35 3.22 -15.10
N ARG A 67 12.68 3.14 -15.29
CA ARG A 67 13.31 2.30 -16.32
C ARG A 67 13.15 0.81 -16.00
N ALA A 68 13.48 0.39 -14.78
CA ALA A 68 13.31 -0.99 -14.34
C ALA A 68 11.84 -1.45 -14.44
N PHE A 69 10.91 -0.58 -14.04
CA PHE A 69 9.47 -0.83 -14.16
C PHE A 69 9.03 -1.04 -15.61
N SER A 70 9.52 -0.20 -16.53
CA SER A 70 9.22 -0.32 -17.97
C SER A 70 9.69 -1.66 -18.53
N LEU A 71 10.90 -2.11 -18.17
CA LEU A 71 11.46 -3.39 -18.61
C LEU A 71 10.73 -4.59 -17.97
N LEU A 72 10.38 -4.52 -16.70
CA LEU A 72 9.56 -5.55 -16.05
C LEU A 72 8.20 -5.69 -16.73
N ARG A 73 7.57 -4.57 -17.07
CA ARG A 73 6.25 -4.54 -17.69
C ARG A 73 6.23 -5.23 -19.05
N SER A 74 7.29 -5.11 -19.85
CA SER A 74 7.39 -5.78 -21.14
C SER A 74 7.51 -7.31 -21.01
N ASN A 75 7.96 -7.82 -19.86
CA ASN A 75 8.17 -9.24 -19.61
C ASN A 75 6.99 -9.90 -18.87
N LYS A 76 6.64 -9.40 -17.67
CA LYS A 76 5.55 -9.94 -16.85
C LYS A 76 4.83 -8.81 -16.11
N PHE A 77 3.57 -8.59 -16.46
CA PHE A 77 2.76 -7.50 -15.89
C PHE A 77 2.58 -7.62 -14.37
N ALA A 78 2.32 -8.82 -13.84
CA ALA A 78 2.16 -9.05 -12.40
C ALA A 78 3.43 -8.67 -11.61
N THR A 79 4.60 -8.99 -12.12
CA THR A 79 5.89 -8.62 -11.53
C THR A 79 6.09 -7.11 -11.51
N ALA A 80 5.71 -6.41 -12.60
CA ALA A 80 5.75 -4.96 -12.64
C ALA A 80 4.78 -4.32 -11.62
N SER A 81 3.57 -4.87 -11.47
CA SER A 81 2.59 -4.37 -10.49
C SER A 81 3.09 -4.51 -9.04
N ARG A 82 3.75 -5.61 -8.70
CA ARG A 82 4.42 -5.81 -7.39
C ARG A 82 5.55 -4.80 -7.19
N TYR A 83 6.38 -4.62 -8.19
CA TYR A 83 7.47 -3.65 -8.16
C TYR A 83 6.94 -2.22 -7.96
N GLY A 84 5.82 -1.89 -8.62
CA GLY A 84 5.14 -0.59 -8.56
C GLY A 84 4.29 -0.35 -7.33
N LEU A 85 4.02 -1.36 -6.49
CA LEU A 85 3.00 -1.31 -5.45
C LEU A 85 3.17 -0.13 -4.47
N LYS A 86 4.39 0.16 -4.02
CA LYS A 86 4.61 1.29 -3.09
C LYS A 86 4.23 2.64 -3.71
N LYS A 87 4.56 2.85 -4.98
CA LYS A 87 4.17 4.04 -5.72
C LYS A 87 2.66 4.10 -5.90
N ALA A 88 2.04 2.98 -6.24
CA ALA A 88 0.60 2.89 -6.42
C ALA A 88 -0.17 3.24 -5.14
N ILE A 89 0.29 2.77 -3.97
CA ILE A 89 -0.30 3.17 -2.68
C ILE A 89 -0.14 4.67 -2.43
N LEU A 90 1.03 5.26 -2.74
CA LEU A 90 1.25 6.72 -2.60
C LEU A 90 0.42 7.56 -3.59
N GLU A 91 -0.10 6.96 -4.65
CA GLU A 91 -0.97 7.61 -5.64
C GLU A 91 -2.47 7.52 -5.29
N MET A 92 -2.84 6.87 -4.19
CA MET A 92 -4.23 6.80 -3.72
C MET A 92 -4.76 8.14 -3.17
N GLY A 93 -3.86 9.10 -2.79
CA GLY A 93 -4.23 10.42 -2.32
C GLY A 93 -4.85 11.35 -3.38
N PRO A 94 -5.23 12.59 -3.06
CA PRO A 94 -4.66 13.40 -1.97
C PRO A 94 -5.28 13.21 -0.58
N THR A 95 -6.47 12.61 -0.48
CA THR A 95 -7.16 12.37 0.80
C THR A 95 -6.80 11.01 1.41
N GLY A 96 -7.15 10.78 2.68
CA GLY A 96 -7.03 9.48 3.35
C GLY A 96 -8.10 8.48 2.93
N TYR A 97 -9.24 8.94 2.42
CA TYR A 97 -10.42 8.15 2.13
C TYR A 97 -10.17 6.86 1.29
N PRO A 98 -9.43 6.88 0.14
CA PRO A 98 -9.16 5.63 -0.57
C PRO A 98 -8.30 4.65 0.23
N PHE A 99 -7.41 5.17 1.10
CA PHE A 99 -6.59 4.32 1.96
C PHE A 99 -7.42 3.67 3.07
N GLU A 100 -8.38 4.37 3.66
CA GLU A 100 -9.34 3.82 4.63
C GLU A 100 -10.14 2.66 4.01
N HIS A 101 -10.64 2.84 2.78
CA HIS A 101 -11.29 1.77 2.03
C HIS A 101 -10.36 0.59 1.72
N LEU A 102 -9.09 0.83 1.41
CA LEU A 102 -8.11 -0.26 1.25
C LEU A 102 -7.94 -1.04 2.56
N ILE A 103 -7.82 -0.35 3.69
CA ILE A 103 -7.69 -1.02 5.00
C ILE A 103 -8.98 -1.79 5.36
N SER A 104 -10.15 -1.24 5.04
CA SER A 104 -11.42 -1.96 5.15
C SER A 104 -11.36 -3.30 4.38
N ARG A 105 -10.90 -3.29 3.12
CA ARG A 105 -10.74 -4.53 2.33
C ARG A 105 -9.72 -5.50 2.94
N VAL A 106 -8.64 -4.98 3.52
CA VAL A 106 -7.67 -5.82 4.26
C VAL A 106 -8.31 -6.50 5.47
N MET A 107 -9.14 -5.79 6.23
CA MET A 107 -9.85 -6.38 7.38
C MET A 107 -10.88 -7.42 6.95
N GLU A 108 -11.58 -7.20 5.84
CA GLU A 108 -12.54 -8.16 5.29
C GLU A 108 -11.89 -9.49 4.90
N LEU A 109 -10.64 -9.50 4.43
CA LEU A 109 -9.88 -10.74 4.19
C LEU A 109 -9.66 -11.55 5.46
N GLY A 110 -9.57 -10.87 6.61
CA GLY A 110 -9.55 -11.51 7.93
C GLY A 110 -10.90 -12.04 8.40
N GLY A 111 -11.96 -11.89 7.60
CA GLY A 111 -13.34 -12.30 7.91
C GLY A 111 -14.09 -11.30 8.79
N TYR A 112 -13.65 -10.05 8.85
CA TYR A 112 -14.39 -8.99 9.53
C TYR A 112 -15.46 -8.38 8.60
N SER A 113 -16.59 -8.02 9.16
CA SER A 113 -17.53 -7.06 8.57
C SER A 113 -17.04 -5.66 8.89
N THR A 114 -17.03 -4.74 7.90
CA THR A 114 -16.43 -3.41 8.05
C THR A 114 -17.41 -2.27 7.77
N GLN A 115 -17.20 -1.14 8.43
CA GLN A 115 -17.83 0.15 8.17
C GLN A 115 -16.74 1.23 8.14
N THR A 116 -16.84 2.20 7.23
CA THR A 116 -15.82 3.25 7.03
C THR A 116 -16.40 4.63 7.31
N GLY A 117 -15.57 5.53 7.90
CA GLY A 117 -15.95 6.94 8.13
C GLY A 117 -17.14 7.11 9.07
N ILE A 118 -17.20 6.35 10.15
CA ILE A 118 -18.36 6.32 11.06
C ILE A 118 -18.12 7.21 12.28
N VAL A 119 -19.04 8.13 12.53
CA VAL A 119 -19.07 8.90 13.79
C VAL A 119 -19.78 8.06 14.86
N VAL A 120 -19.12 7.87 15.99
CA VAL A 120 -19.61 7.12 17.14
C VAL A 120 -19.55 7.95 18.41
N ASP A 121 -20.43 7.66 19.35
CA ASP A 121 -20.37 8.27 20.66
C ASP A 121 -19.24 7.66 21.49
N GLY A 122 -18.38 8.51 22.07
CA GLY A 122 -17.56 8.17 23.19
C GLY A 122 -18.30 8.45 24.51
N PHE A 123 -17.66 8.14 25.63
CA PHE A 123 -18.21 8.47 26.95
C PHE A 123 -18.19 9.98 27.20
N CYS A 124 -17.17 10.66 26.74
CA CYS A 124 -16.99 12.10 26.93
C CYS A 124 -17.40 12.90 25.69
N VAL A 125 -17.00 12.47 24.49
CA VAL A 125 -17.22 13.19 23.22
C VAL A 125 -17.44 12.21 22.07
N THR A 126 -17.97 12.71 20.95
CA THR A 126 -18.09 11.91 19.72
C THR A 126 -16.71 11.76 19.02
N HIS A 127 -16.55 10.67 18.30
CA HIS A 127 -15.33 10.37 17.54
C HIS A 127 -15.68 9.87 16.15
N GLU A 128 -14.99 10.35 15.14
CA GLU A 128 -14.94 9.71 13.83
C GLU A 128 -13.93 8.57 13.86
N VAL A 129 -14.34 7.40 13.37
CA VAL A 129 -13.50 6.20 13.26
C VAL A 129 -13.38 5.83 11.80
N ASP A 130 -12.14 5.77 11.28
CA ASP A 130 -11.88 5.55 9.86
C ASP A 130 -12.39 4.17 9.41
N VAL A 131 -12.13 3.11 10.20
CA VAL A 131 -12.69 1.76 9.94
C VAL A 131 -13.09 1.10 11.25
N ILE A 132 -14.33 0.63 11.31
CA ILE A 132 -14.82 -0.27 12.37
C ILE A 132 -14.92 -1.66 11.78
N ALA A 133 -14.14 -2.61 12.30
CA ALA A 133 -14.13 -3.98 11.84
C ALA A 133 -14.65 -4.92 12.93
N THR A 134 -15.72 -5.70 12.64
CA THR A 134 -16.41 -6.54 13.62
C THR A 134 -16.42 -8.01 13.17
N LYS A 135 -16.02 -8.91 14.06
CA LYS A 135 -16.04 -10.37 13.87
C LYS A 135 -16.24 -11.08 15.20
N ASN A 136 -17.24 -11.96 15.30
CA ASN A 136 -17.46 -12.83 16.47
C ASN A 136 -17.44 -12.06 17.82
N LYS A 137 -18.17 -10.95 17.90
CA LYS A 137 -18.16 -10.04 19.08
C LYS A 137 -16.79 -9.42 19.41
N GLN A 138 -15.82 -9.52 18.51
CA GLN A 138 -14.61 -8.72 18.57
C GLN A 138 -14.78 -7.51 17.66
N GLN A 139 -14.48 -6.32 18.16
CA GLN A 139 -14.51 -5.10 17.38
C GLN A 139 -13.17 -4.39 17.41
N VAL A 140 -12.63 -4.11 16.22
CA VAL A 140 -11.38 -3.39 16.03
C VAL A 140 -11.72 -1.98 15.53
N LEU A 141 -11.25 -0.98 16.24
CA LEU A 141 -11.37 0.44 15.91
C LEU A 141 -10.07 0.87 15.25
N VAL A 142 -10.11 1.12 13.95
CA VAL A 142 -8.91 1.37 13.13
C VAL A 142 -8.82 2.85 12.79
N GLU A 143 -7.67 3.44 13.06
CA GLU A 143 -7.26 4.76 12.58
C GLU A 143 -6.28 4.61 11.43
N CYS A 144 -6.51 5.27 10.33
CA CYS A 144 -5.72 5.23 9.11
C CYS A 144 -4.83 6.47 8.99
N LYS A 145 -3.51 6.28 8.97
CA LYS A 145 -2.54 7.38 8.82
C LYS A 145 -1.88 7.30 7.44
N TYR A 146 -2.55 7.87 6.45
CA TYR A 146 -2.03 7.94 5.10
C TYR A 146 -0.91 8.96 4.96
N GLY A 147 0.22 8.54 4.44
CA GLY A 147 1.37 9.38 4.14
C GLY A 147 1.55 9.55 2.63
N GLN A 148 1.53 10.80 2.14
CA GLN A 148 1.72 11.13 0.72
C GLN A 148 3.19 11.02 0.26
N SER A 149 4.13 10.83 1.19
CA SER A 149 5.55 10.67 0.88
C SER A 149 6.16 9.47 1.59
N ALA A 150 7.07 8.78 0.91
CA ALA A 150 7.71 7.56 1.42
C ALA A 150 8.59 7.77 2.66
N GLY A 151 8.98 9.01 2.96
CA GLY A 151 9.85 9.36 4.11
C GLY A 151 9.10 9.64 5.41
N ARG A 152 7.77 9.71 5.39
CA ARG A 152 6.98 9.93 6.61
C ARG A 152 7.05 8.73 7.55
N VAL A 153 7.07 9.04 8.86
CA VAL A 153 7.08 8.05 9.94
C VAL A 153 6.02 8.47 10.97
N VAL A 154 5.25 7.51 11.44
CA VAL A 154 4.24 7.71 12.48
C VAL A 154 4.93 7.61 13.85
N SER A 155 4.97 8.72 14.59
CA SER A 155 5.60 8.80 15.90
C SER A 155 4.66 8.34 17.02
N VAL A 156 5.20 8.15 18.22
CA VAL A 156 4.47 7.73 19.44
C VAL A 156 3.30 8.65 19.81
N LYS A 157 3.31 9.91 19.37
CA LYS A 157 2.18 10.85 19.59
C LYS A 157 0.86 10.30 19.02
N VAL A 158 0.91 9.55 17.91
CA VAL A 158 -0.30 8.99 17.29
C VAL A 158 -0.88 7.85 18.13
N PRO A 159 -0.14 6.78 18.49
CA PRO A 159 -0.69 5.74 19.37
C PRO A 159 -1.17 6.28 20.72
N LEU A 160 -0.49 7.25 21.33
CA LEU A 160 -0.94 7.89 22.57
C LEU A 160 -2.34 8.52 22.41
N TYR A 161 -2.51 9.33 21.38
CA TYR A 161 -3.77 10.00 21.08
C TYR A 161 -4.89 9.00 20.71
N ILE A 162 -4.60 8.03 19.86
CA ILE A 162 -5.59 7.05 19.41
C ILE A 162 -6.00 6.12 20.56
N HIS A 163 -5.08 5.72 21.42
CA HIS A 163 -5.41 4.94 22.61
C HIS A 163 -6.43 5.66 23.51
N SER A 164 -6.26 6.98 23.72
CA SER A 164 -7.22 7.77 24.49
C SER A 164 -8.61 7.81 23.83
N ARG A 165 -8.68 8.00 22.49
CA ARG A 165 -9.93 7.98 21.73
C ARG A 165 -10.63 6.63 21.82
N VAL A 166 -9.89 5.55 21.59
CA VAL A 166 -10.42 4.18 21.65
C VAL A 166 -10.97 3.86 23.03
N ASN A 167 -10.27 4.26 24.09
CA ASN A 167 -10.74 4.05 25.48
C ASN A 167 -12.02 4.83 25.78
N ASP A 168 -12.18 6.03 25.25
CA ASP A 168 -13.41 6.81 25.42
C ASP A 168 -14.61 6.13 24.73
N ILE A 169 -14.40 5.60 23.52
CA ILE A 169 -15.40 4.80 22.79
C ILE A 169 -15.73 3.50 23.55
N ILE A 170 -14.73 2.77 24.01
CA ILE A 170 -14.91 1.51 24.75
C ILE A 170 -15.74 1.74 26.02
N ARG A 171 -15.41 2.78 26.80
CA ARG A 171 -16.19 3.14 28.01
C ARG A 171 -17.66 3.36 27.68
N LYS A 172 -17.97 4.06 26.58
CA LYS A 172 -19.37 4.26 26.15
C LYS A 172 -20.02 2.93 25.78
N ARG A 173 -19.38 2.12 24.94
CA ARG A 173 -19.92 0.85 24.45
C ARG A 173 -20.18 -0.15 25.58
N GLN A 174 -19.33 -0.17 26.60
CA GLN A 174 -19.53 -1.04 27.79
C GLN A 174 -20.80 -0.71 28.59
N THR A 175 -21.41 0.46 28.38
CA THR A 175 -22.68 0.84 28.99
C THR A 175 -23.91 0.46 28.14
N LEU A 176 -23.70 -0.06 26.92
CA LEU A 176 -24.76 -0.32 25.94
C LEU A 176 -25.03 -1.81 25.81
N PRO A 177 -26.28 -2.28 25.98
CA PRO A 177 -26.64 -3.71 25.94
C PRO A 177 -26.25 -4.42 24.64
N GLU A 178 -26.29 -3.75 23.49
CA GLU A 178 -25.93 -4.29 22.19
C GLU A 178 -24.45 -4.69 22.08
N PHE A 179 -23.60 -4.19 22.98
CA PHE A 179 -22.17 -4.55 23.05
C PHE A 179 -21.84 -5.51 24.18
N GLU A 180 -22.84 -6.13 24.78
CA GLU A 180 -22.61 -7.14 25.83
C GLU A 180 -21.83 -8.34 25.30
N GLY A 181 -20.73 -8.65 26.00
CA GLY A 181 -19.79 -9.71 25.63
C GLY A 181 -18.87 -9.40 24.45
N PHE A 182 -18.84 -8.14 24.00
CA PHE A 182 -17.86 -7.71 23.01
C PHE A 182 -16.49 -7.46 23.65
N SER A 183 -15.44 -7.81 22.87
CA SER A 183 -14.07 -7.34 23.09
C SER A 183 -13.73 -6.24 22.10
N PHE A 184 -12.89 -5.29 22.54
CA PHE A 184 -12.51 -4.13 21.74
C PHE A 184 -11.00 -3.99 21.65
N GLN A 185 -10.51 -3.54 20.48
CA GLN A 185 -9.09 -3.30 20.27
C GLN A 185 -8.88 -2.09 19.35
N GLY A 186 -7.91 -1.25 19.70
CA GLY A 186 -7.44 -0.17 18.82
C GLY A 186 -6.46 -0.69 17.78
N CYS A 187 -6.55 -0.18 16.57
CA CYS A 187 -5.59 -0.46 15.51
C CYS A 187 -5.15 0.85 14.84
N ILE A 188 -3.89 0.93 14.44
CA ILE A 188 -3.39 2.02 13.60
C ILE A 188 -2.81 1.43 12.33
N ALA A 189 -3.32 1.84 11.18
CA ALA A 189 -2.85 1.41 9.87
C ALA A 189 -2.16 2.57 9.13
N THR A 190 -1.00 2.30 8.51
CA THR A 190 -0.29 3.31 7.70
C THR A 190 0.39 2.69 6.49
N ASN A 191 0.47 3.44 5.41
CA ASN A 191 1.30 3.08 4.24
C ASN A 191 2.79 3.47 4.41
N THR A 192 3.17 3.97 5.60
CA THR A 192 4.54 4.38 5.93
C THR A 192 5.15 3.46 6.99
N ARG A 193 5.82 4.00 8.00
CA ARG A 193 6.47 3.23 9.09
C ARG A 193 6.10 3.82 10.43
N PHE A 194 6.30 3.04 11.48
CA PHE A 194 6.25 3.50 12.87
C PHE A 194 7.67 3.73 13.42
N THR A 195 7.81 4.67 14.37
CA THR A 195 9.00 4.74 15.22
C THR A 195 9.03 3.57 16.19
N THR A 196 10.21 3.25 16.75
CA THR A 196 10.37 2.22 17.79
C THR A 196 9.45 2.50 18.97
N ASP A 197 9.46 3.74 19.49
CA ASP A 197 8.60 4.15 20.62
C ASP A 197 7.10 3.96 20.31
N ALA A 198 6.65 4.18 19.05
CA ALA A 198 5.27 3.95 18.67
C ALA A 198 4.91 2.46 18.73
N ILE A 199 5.84 1.59 18.28
CA ILE A 199 5.67 0.14 18.31
C ILE A 199 5.64 -0.35 19.77
N ASP A 200 6.56 0.10 20.60
CA ASP A 200 6.68 -0.34 21.98
C ASP A 200 5.47 0.11 22.81
N TYR A 201 5.03 1.36 22.64
CA TYR A 201 3.81 1.85 23.28
C TYR A 201 2.57 1.03 22.87
N ALA A 202 2.41 0.75 21.59
CA ALA A 202 1.27 -0.02 21.09
C ALA A 202 1.26 -1.44 21.65
N LYS A 203 2.42 -2.10 21.71
CA LYS A 203 2.55 -3.43 22.32
C LYS A 203 2.16 -3.43 23.79
N CYS A 204 2.64 -2.45 24.59
CA CYS A 204 2.30 -2.32 26.00
C CYS A 204 0.79 -2.14 26.25
N ASN A 205 0.08 -1.51 25.28
CA ASN A 205 -1.34 -1.19 25.42
C ASN A 205 -2.25 -2.07 24.54
N ASN A 206 -1.73 -3.23 24.09
CA ASN A 206 -2.48 -4.20 23.29
C ASN A 206 -3.16 -3.56 22.05
N MET A 207 -2.50 -2.61 21.40
CA MET A 207 -2.95 -2.00 20.16
C MET A 207 -2.36 -2.73 18.95
N TRP A 208 -3.12 -2.93 17.91
CA TRP A 208 -2.60 -3.44 16.63
C TRP A 208 -1.94 -2.33 15.83
N LEU A 209 -0.85 -2.67 15.21
CA LEU A 209 -0.19 -1.79 14.25
C LEU A 209 -0.02 -2.52 12.91
N LEU A 210 -0.44 -1.85 11.84
CA LEU A 210 -0.23 -2.29 10.47
C LEU A 210 0.49 -1.18 9.71
N ALA A 211 1.75 -1.42 9.32
CA ALA A 211 2.50 -0.49 8.47
C ALA A 211 2.92 -1.16 7.15
N TRP A 212 3.60 -0.43 6.30
CA TRP A 212 4.08 -0.94 5.02
C TRP A 212 4.86 -2.25 5.15
N ASP A 213 5.79 -2.32 6.13
CA ASP A 213 6.68 -3.46 6.39
C ASP A 213 6.57 -3.97 7.85
N TYR A 214 5.49 -3.66 8.55
CA TYR A 214 5.24 -4.08 9.94
C TYR A 214 3.79 -4.57 10.12
N PRO A 215 3.55 -5.68 10.84
CA PRO A 215 4.53 -6.60 11.42
C PRO A 215 5.42 -7.26 10.36
N VAL A 216 6.64 -7.64 10.74
CA VAL A 216 7.59 -8.25 9.79
C VAL A 216 7.00 -9.51 9.16
N GLY A 217 6.98 -9.57 7.83
CA GLY A 217 6.37 -10.66 7.05
C GLY A 217 4.84 -10.65 7.01
N GLN A 218 4.19 -9.71 7.69
CA GLN A 218 2.72 -9.53 7.72
C GLN A 218 2.32 -8.05 7.56
N GLY A 219 3.24 -7.22 7.04
CA GLY A 219 2.97 -5.83 6.77
C GLY A 219 1.99 -5.65 5.61
N LEU A 220 1.56 -4.42 5.39
CA LEU A 220 0.58 -4.09 4.35
C LEU A 220 1.02 -4.58 2.96
N LYS A 221 2.31 -4.42 2.61
CA LYS A 221 2.86 -4.93 1.34
C LYS A 221 2.74 -6.45 1.21
N ASP A 222 2.99 -7.19 2.32
CA ASP A 222 2.99 -8.64 2.34
C ASP A 222 1.55 -9.18 2.20
N ILE A 223 0.58 -8.52 2.86
CA ILE A 223 -0.85 -8.83 2.75
C ILE A 223 -1.35 -8.58 1.34
N ILE A 224 -1.07 -7.39 0.77
CA ILE A 224 -1.54 -7.04 -0.58
C ILE A 224 -1.01 -8.01 -1.62
N ASP A 225 0.26 -8.42 -1.52
CA ASP A 225 0.88 -9.35 -2.47
C ASP A 225 0.32 -10.78 -2.31
N ARG A 226 0.26 -11.29 -1.09
CA ARG A 226 -0.26 -12.63 -0.79
C ARG A 226 -1.72 -12.78 -1.19
N GLU A 227 -2.56 -11.81 -0.85
CA GLU A 227 -3.99 -11.83 -1.10
C GLU A 227 -4.39 -11.23 -2.46
N ARG A 228 -3.43 -10.73 -3.24
CA ARG A 228 -3.66 -10.11 -4.55
C ARG A 228 -4.71 -9.00 -4.55
N ILE A 229 -4.74 -8.18 -3.50
CA ILE A 229 -5.65 -7.03 -3.36
C ILE A 229 -4.99 -5.72 -3.82
N TYR A 230 -4.40 -5.75 -5.00
CA TYR A 230 -3.70 -4.61 -5.56
C TYR A 230 -4.63 -3.40 -5.73
N PRO A 231 -4.20 -2.18 -5.34
CA PRO A 231 -4.99 -0.96 -5.53
C PRO A 231 -5.16 -0.67 -7.03
N ILE A 232 -6.29 -0.07 -7.41
CA ILE A 232 -6.56 0.28 -8.82
C ILE A 232 -5.55 1.26 -9.42
N THR A 233 -4.76 1.92 -8.58
CA THR A 233 -3.69 2.83 -8.98
C THR A 233 -2.54 2.12 -9.72
N VAL A 234 -2.40 0.78 -9.60
CA VAL A 234 -1.46 -0.02 -10.41
C VAL A 234 -1.88 -0.12 -11.88
N LEU A 235 -3.18 0.06 -12.18
CA LEU A 235 -3.73 -0.10 -13.54
C LEU A 235 -3.19 0.98 -14.47
N ASN A 236 -2.77 0.57 -15.67
CA ASN A 236 -2.22 1.47 -16.68
C ASN A 236 -3.26 1.91 -17.71
N ASN A 237 -4.31 1.11 -17.90
CA ASN A 237 -5.40 1.41 -18.82
C ASN A 237 -6.41 2.42 -18.28
N LEU A 238 -6.21 2.90 -17.04
CA LEU A 238 -6.96 4.01 -16.45
C LEU A 238 -6.04 5.22 -16.31
N ASN A 239 -6.52 6.40 -16.69
CA ASN A 239 -5.85 7.66 -16.40
C ASN A 239 -6.10 8.10 -14.94
N LYS A 240 -5.40 9.16 -14.50
CA LYS A 240 -5.50 9.64 -13.11
C LYS A 240 -6.92 10.06 -12.71
N ALA A 241 -7.65 10.74 -13.61
CA ALA A 241 -9.02 11.19 -13.33
C ALA A 241 -9.98 10.00 -13.18
N GLN A 242 -9.88 8.98 -14.06
CA GLN A 242 -10.67 7.76 -13.99
C GLN A 242 -10.42 6.96 -12.71
N LYS A 243 -9.15 6.85 -12.29
CA LYS A 243 -8.79 6.23 -11.01
C LYS A 243 -9.40 7.00 -9.84
N GLN A 244 -9.32 8.33 -9.87
CA GLN A 244 -9.89 9.18 -8.84
C GLN A 244 -11.41 9.00 -8.74
N GLN A 245 -12.12 9.03 -9.87
CA GLN A 245 -13.56 8.82 -9.95
C GLN A 245 -14.00 7.48 -9.35
N LEU A 246 -13.26 6.39 -9.63
CA LEU A 246 -13.54 5.09 -9.03
C LEU A 246 -13.28 5.07 -7.52
N MET A 247 -12.18 5.68 -7.07
CA MET A 247 -11.85 5.73 -5.65
C MET A 247 -12.87 6.54 -4.84
N GLU A 248 -13.45 7.60 -5.40
CA GLU A 248 -14.50 8.40 -4.77
C GLU A 248 -15.79 7.62 -4.49
N VAL A 249 -16.05 6.58 -5.27
CA VAL A 249 -17.19 5.66 -5.05
C VAL A 249 -16.78 4.36 -4.33
N GLY A 250 -15.60 4.34 -3.69
CA GLY A 250 -15.11 3.22 -2.88
C GLY A 250 -14.56 2.03 -3.67
N VAL A 251 -14.36 2.18 -4.99
CA VAL A 251 -13.66 1.16 -5.82
C VAL A 251 -12.17 1.42 -5.74
N VAL A 252 -11.49 0.75 -4.82
CA VAL A 252 -10.08 1.01 -4.49
C VAL A 252 -9.13 -0.11 -4.85
N VAL A 253 -9.63 -1.36 -5.03
CA VAL A 253 -8.81 -2.52 -5.38
C VAL A 253 -9.26 -3.18 -6.69
N CYS A 254 -8.30 -3.74 -7.43
CA CYS A 254 -8.55 -4.39 -8.72
C CYS A 254 -9.56 -5.55 -8.61
N ARG A 255 -9.57 -6.25 -7.47
CA ARG A 255 -10.51 -7.34 -7.21
C ARG A 255 -11.98 -6.90 -7.25
N GLN A 256 -12.31 -5.65 -6.89
CA GLN A 256 -13.68 -5.12 -7.01
C GLN A 256 -14.11 -5.01 -8.48
N ILE A 257 -13.23 -4.55 -9.35
CA ILE A 257 -13.49 -4.51 -10.81
C ILE A 257 -13.61 -5.93 -11.38
N HIS A 258 -12.79 -6.87 -10.89
CA HIS A 258 -12.85 -8.27 -11.31
C HIS A 258 -14.16 -8.93 -10.94
N ALA A 259 -14.65 -8.69 -9.73
CA ALA A 259 -15.91 -9.24 -9.21
C ALA A 259 -17.13 -8.60 -9.87
N GLU A 260 -17.10 -7.30 -10.10
CA GLU A 260 -18.22 -6.53 -10.66
C GLU A 260 -17.73 -5.53 -11.72
N PRO A 261 -17.53 -5.97 -12.97
CA PRO A 261 -17.06 -5.09 -14.05
C PRO A 261 -17.95 -3.88 -14.34
N LYS A 262 -19.24 -3.92 -13.96
CA LYS A 262 -20.20 -2.83 -14.14
C LYS A 262 -19.80 -1.53 -13.40
N VAL A 263 -18.93 -1.61 -12.38
CA VAL A 263 -18.40 -0.40 -11.73
C VAL A 263 -17.65 0.53 -12.70
N LEU A 264 -17.26 0.02 -13.88
CA LEU A 264 -16.58 0.79 -14.93
C LEU A 264 -17.56 1.54 -15.85
N ASP A 265 -18.87 1.29 -15.79
CA ASP A 265 -19.86 1.87 -16.72
C ASP A 265 -19.86 3.42 -16.62
N SER A 266 -19.64 3.96 -15.42
CA SER A 266 -19.55 5.40 -15.19
C SER A 266 -18.39 6.08 -15.93
N LEU A 267 -17.37 5.33 -16.35
CA LEU A 267 -16.18 5.85 -17.03
C LEU A 267 -16.37 6.01 -18.56
N GLN A 268 -17.47 5.50 -19.13
CA GLN A 268 -17.80 5.57 -20.55
C GLN A 268 -16.62 5.17 -21.47
N LEU A 269 -15.96 4.06 -21.15
CA LEU A 269 -14.81 3.58 -21.88
C LEU A 269 -15.23 3.01 -23.27
N THR A 270 -14.41 3.22 -24.28
CA THR A 270 -14.60 2.53 -25.56
C THR A 270 -14.43 1.02 -25.37
N SER A 271 -15.11 0.19 -26.20
CA SER A 271 -15.04 -1.27 -26.11
C SER A 271 -13.60 -1.80 -26.12
N ARG A 272 -12.72 -1.18 -26.92
CA ARG A 272 -11.29 -1.54 -26.97
C ARG A 272 -10.58 -1.26 -25.65
N LYS A 273 -10.80 -0.10 -25.03
CA LYS A 273 -10.20 0.26 -23.72
C LYS A 273 -10.74 -0.61 -22.60
N LEU A 274 -12.06 -0.86 -22.61
CA LEU A 274 -12.70 -1.74 -21.62
C LEU A 274 -12.11 -3.16 -21.67
N SER A 275 -12.01 -3.76 -22.87
CA SER A 275 -11.40 -5.08 -23.03
C SER A 275 -9.94 -5.13 -22.57
N ALA A 276 -9.14 -4.12 -22.90
CA ALA A 276 -7.75 -4.02 -22.46
C ALA A 276 -7.64 -3.91 -20.93
N LEU A 277 -8.51 -3.10 -20.31
CA LEU A 277 -8.57 -2.92 -18.84
C LEU A 277 -8.99 -4.21 -18.14
N LEU A 278 -10.03 -4.90 -18.62
CA LEU A 278 -10.49 -6.15 -18.02
C LEU A 278 -9.42 -7.26 -18.12
N ASN A 279 -8.70 -7.33 -19.23
CA ASN A 279 -7.54 -8.24 -19.36
C ASN A 279 -6.42 -7.88 -18.39
N GLU A 280 -6.14 -6.58 -18.20
CA GLU A 280 -5.16 -6.10 -17.22
C GLU A 280 -5.56 -6.53 -15.80
N VAL A 281 -6.81 -6.31 -15.40
CA VAL A 281 -7.36 -6.69 -14.11
C VAL A 281 -7.30 -8.21 -13.89
N LYS A 282 -7.68 -9.00 -14.90
CA LYS A 282 -7.60 -10.47 -14.85
C LYS A 282 -6.17 -10.94 -14.58
N ASN A 283 -5.18 -10.36 -15.24
CA ASN A 283 -3.76 -10.73 -15.06
C ASN A 283 -3.20 -10.36 -13.67
N ILE A 284 -3.79 -9.38 -12.99
CA ILE A 284 -3.40 -8.96 -11.64
C ILE A 284 -4.06 -9.84 -10.57
N CYS A 285 -5.34 -10.16 -10.75
CA CYS A 285 -6.15 -10.87 -9.75
C CYS A 285 -6.06 -12.40 -9.89
N GLY A 286 -5.75 -12.88 -11.10
CA GLY A 286 -5.67 -14.30 -11.46
C GLY A 286 -4.30 -14.95 -11.26
#